data_dbfb27a7bb52e5ee66e7a8945aa9777b
#
_entry.id   dbfb27a7bb52e5ee66e7a8945aa9777b
#
_cell.length_a   1.000
_cell.length_b   1.000
_cell.length_c   1.000
_cell.angle_alpha   90.00
_cell.angle_beta   90.00
_cell.angle_gamma   90.00
#
_symmetry.space_group_name_H-M   'P 1'
#
loop_
_entity.id
_entity.type
_entity.pdbx_description
1 polymer ?
#
loop_
_entity_poly.entity_id
_entity_poly.type
_entity_poly.pdbx_seq_one_letter_code
_entity_poly.pdbx_strand_id
1 'polypeptide(L)'
;MNNASGTSLEFHKITTLKEAEDFVYASYLRAATHQDYAAKDAGKRHPELTRSLLRQKSITSCVVVTGSKGKGSVANMISRILQTNLSVGLMTSPHITDFRERFRVNDTMISEADFCRLMTQIRPEILDIASDLPESVCISPMGIQADLALTYFTEKHSDFNVFECGKGAKYDDVNNIRHDYAVI
;
A
#
# COMPACT_ATOMS: atom_id res chain seq x y z
N MET A 1 9.02 -35.35 -29.09
CA MET A 1 10.04 -34.46 -28.49
C MET A 1 9.43 -33.05 -28.44
N ASN A 2 8.74 -32.74 -27.37
CA ASN A 2 8.12 -31.45 -27.17
C ASN A 2 8.93 -30.70 -26.09
N ASN A 3 9.70 -29.72 -26.54
CA ASN A 3 10.34 -28.75 -25.66
C ASN A 3 9.27 -27.80 -25.12
N ALA A 4 8.84 -28.06 -23.92
CA ALA A 4 8.17 -27.05 -23.12
C ALA A 4 9.27 -26.10 -22.57
N SER A 5 9.51 -24.99 -23.27
CA SER A 5 10.27 -23.87 -22.75
C SER A 5 9.44 -23.20 -21.67
N GLY A 6 9.60 -23.66 -20.43
CA GLY A 6 9.15 -22.94 -19.26
C GLY A 6 9.88 -21.61 -19.19
N THR A 7 9.22 -20.52 -19.55
CA THR A 7 9.65 -19.16 -19.27
C THR A 7 9.68 -19.03 -17.74
N SER A 8 10.86 -19.21 -17.15
CA SER A 8 11.12 -18.74 -15.80
C SER A 8 10.86 -17.22 -15.84
N LEU A 9 9.79 -16.78 -15.16
CA LEU A 9 9.61 -15.39 -14.80
C LEU A 9 10.83 -15.01 -13.96
N GLU A 10 11.86 -14.50 -14.62
CA GLU A 10 12.99 -13.88 -13.92
C GLU A 10 12.38 -12.81 -13.02
N PHE A 11 12.47 -13.03 -11.73
CA PHE A 11 12.07 -12.08 -10.72
C PHE A 11 12.94 -10.83 -10.84
N HIS A 12 12.51 -9.89 -11.69
CA HIS A 12 13.19 -8.61 -11.86
C HIS A 12 13.22 -7.92 -10.50
N LYS A 13 14.42 -7.84 -9.92
CA LYS A 13 14.67 -7.15 -8.67
C LYS A 13 14.48 -5.65 -8.89
N ILE A 14 13.66 -5.03 -8.06
CA ILE A 14 13.52 -3.56 -8.02
C ILE A 14 14.78 -3.00 -7.36
N THR A 15 15.50 -2.15 -8.07
CA THR A 15 16.82 -1.65 -7.66
C THR A 15 16.87 -0.16 -7.40
N THR A 16 15.91 0.58 -7.92
CA THR A 16 15.81 2.04 -7.77
C THR A 16 14.45 2.46 -7.22
N LEU A 17 14.42 3.61 -6.56
CA LEU A 17 13.19 4.23 -6.07
C LEU A 17 12.20 4.45 -7.22
N LYS A 18 12.69 4.91 -8.37
CA LYS A 18 11.85 5.13 -9.56
C LYS A 18 11.16 3.85 -10.03
N GLU A 19 11.87 2.73 -10.13
CA GLU A 19 11.26 1.44 -10.48
C GLU A 19 10.21 1.00 -9.48
N ALA A 20 10.44 1.24 -8.18
CA ALA A 20 9.49 0.93 -7.12
C ALA A 20 8.21 1.78 -7.22
N GLU A 21 8.35 3.07 -7.45
CA GLU A 21 7.22 3.99 -7.66
C GLU A 21 6.45 3.63 -8.93
N ASP A 22 7.14 3.37 -10.03
CA ASP A 22 6.52 2.97 -11.29
C ASP A 22 5.72 1.67 -11.11
N PHE A 23 6.22 0.72 -10.34
CA PHE A 23 5.49 -0.50 -10.02
C PHE A 23 4.20 -0.22 -9.24
N VAL A 24 4.23 0.68 -8.26
CA VAL A 24 3.04 1.06 -7.48
C VAL A 24 1.91 1.57 -8.40
N TYR A 25 2.26 2.31 -9.43
CA TYR A 25 1.26 2.92 -10.32
C TYR A 25 0.99 2.14 -11.60
N ALA A 26 1.79 1.12 -11.94
CA ALA A 26 1.71 0.40 -13.22
C ALA A 26 0.31 -0.16 -13.51
N SER A 27 -0.31 -0.85 -12.54
CA SER A 27 -1.65 -1.42 -12.70
C SER A 27 -2.71 -0.33 -12.92
N TYR A 28 -2.63 0.76 -12.18
CA TYR A 28 -3.54 1.90 -12.31
C TYR A 28 -3.40 2.59 -13.67
N LEU A 29 -2.17 2.87 -14.10
CA LEU A 29 -1.91 3.54 -15.39
C LEU A 29 -2.35 2.67 -16.57
N ARG A 30 -2.11 1.36 -16.51
CA ARG A 30 -2.63 0.41 -17.51
C ARG A 30 -4.15 0.47 -17.58
N ALA A 31 -4.84 0.37 -16.46
CA ALA A 31 -6.30 0.38 -16.44
C ALA A 31 -6.89 1.72 -16.92
N ALA A 32 -6.24 2.82 -16.60
CA ALA A 32 -6.67 4.15 -17.05
C ALA A 32 -6.72 4.31 -18.57
N THR A 33 -5.84 3.61 -19.31
CA THR A 33 -5.85 3.63 -20.78
C THR A 33 -6.99 2.81 -21.41
N HIS A 34 -7.59 1.90 -20.63
CA HIS A 34 -8.66 1.00 -21.08
C HIS A 34 -10.03 1.33 -20.44
N GLN A 35 -10.11 2.39 -19.64
CA GLN A 35 -11.38 2.81 -19.03
C GLN A 35 -12.26 3.56 -20.04
N ASP A 36 -13.49 3.10 -20.19
CA ASP A 36 -14.55 3.90 -20.78
C ASP A 36 -15.10 4.87 -19.72
N TYR A 37 -14.62 6.10 -19.73
CA TYR A 37 -15.05 7.14 -18.79
C TYR A 37 -16.53 7.54 -18.91
N ALA A 38 -17.21 7.11 -19.97
CA ALA A 38 -18.67 7.28 -20.11
C ALA A 38 -19.45 6.18 -19.38
N ALA A 39 -18.80 5.08 -19.01
CA ALA A 39 -19.45 4.01 -18.28
C ALA A 39 -19.77 4.42 -16.83
N LYS A 40 -20.91 3.93 -16.31
CA LYS A 40 -21.39 4.24 -14.95
C LYS A 40 -20.40 3.87 -13.84
N ASP A 41 -19.56 2.87 -14.07
CA ASP A 41 -18.57 2.36 -13.11
C ASP A 41 -17.14 2.82 -13.43
N ALA A 42 -16.97 3.80 -14.34
CA ALA A 42 -15.66 4.35 -14.65
C ALA A 42 -14.96 4.87 -13.40
N GLY A 43 -13.69 4.44 -13.21
CA GLY A 43 -12.89 4.84 -12.05
C GLY A 43 -13.33 4.23 -10.71
N LYS A 44 -14.18 3.21 -10.73
CA LYS A 44 -14.58 2.47 -9.52
C LYS A 44 -13.36 1.81 -8.88
N ARG A 45 -13.27 1.93 -7.58
CA ARG A 45 -12.24 1.25 -6.78
C ARG A 45 -12.69 -0.14 -6.41
N HIS A 46 -11.74 -1.06 -6.38
CA HIS A 46 -11.91 -2.47 -6.09
C HIS A 46 -11.11 -2.90 -4.86
N PRO A 47 -11.42 -2.38 -3.64
CA PRO A 47 -10.67 -2.75 -2.44
C PRO A 47 -10.78 -4.24 -2.10
N GLU A 48 -11.77 -4.94 -2.64
CA GLU A 48 -11.90 -6.39 -2.50
C GLU A 48 -10.71 -7.16 -3.06
N LEU A 49 -9.99 -6.63 -4.06
CA LEU A 49 -8.84 -7.28 -4.68
C LEU A 49 -7.65 -7.42 -3.72
N THR A 50 -7.47 -6.45 -2.83
CA THR A 50 -6.37 -6.46 -1.85
C THR A 50 -6.80 -6.97 -0.48
N ARG A 51 -8.08 -7.28 -0.30
CA ARG A 51 -8.63 -7.66 1.01
C ARG A 51 -7.97 -8.90 1.61
N SER A 52 -7.78 -9.96 0.83
CA SER A 52 -7.14 -11.18 1.29
C SER A 52 -5.69 -10.91 1.69
N LEU A 53 -4.96 -10.21 0.82
CA LEU A 53 -3.57 -9.82 1.01
C LEU A 53 -3.37 -9.05 2.32
N LEU A 54 -4.15 -7.97 2.53
CA LEU A 54 -4.00 -7.10 3.70
C LEU A 54 -4.47 -7.77 5.01
N ARG A 55 -5.50 -8.64 4.96
CA ARG A 55 -6.01 -9.33 6.16
C ARG A 55 -5.20 -10.49 6.64
N GLN A 56 -4.41 -11.10 5.76
CA GLN A 56 -3.54 -12.22 6.11
C GLN A 56 -2.29 -11.77 6.87
N LYS A 57 -1.88 -10.52 6.70
CA LYS A 57 -0.69 -10.00 7.39
C LYS A 57 -0.97 -9.80 8.87
N SER A 58 -0.09 -10.36 9.68
CA SER A 58 -0.10 -10.11 11.12
C SER A 58 0.31 -8.67 11.37
N ILE A 59 -0.45 -7.99 12.21
CA ILE A 59 -0.15 -6.62 12.61
C ILE A 59 -0.42 -6.49 14.11
N THR A 60 0.41 -5.69 14.77
CA THR A 60 0.17 -5.21 16.14
C THR A 60 -1.02 -4.25 16.17
N SER A 61 -1.34 -3.68 17.31
CA SER A 61 -2.45 -2.71 17.44
C SER A 61 -2.40 -1.61 16.38
N CYS A 62 -3.58 -1.25 15.88
CA CYS A 62 -3.68 -0.38 14.73
C CYS A 62 -4.86 0.59 14.83
N VAL A 63 -4.65 1.82 14.36
CA VAL A 63 -5.71 2.82 14.12
C VAL A 63 -5.74 3.23 12.65
N VAL A 64 -6.95 3.32 12.11
CA VAL A 64 -7.20 3.86 10.79
C VAL A 64 -7.80 5.26 10.92
N VAL A 65 -7.23 6.24 10.22
CA VAL A 65 -7.70 7.63 10.21
C VAL A 65 -8.34 7.95 8.89
N THR A 66 -9.61 8.33 8.92
CA THR A 66 -10.38 8.75 7.73
C THR A 66 -10.95 10.15 7.91
N GLY A 67 -11.72 10.64 6.95
CA GLY A 67 -12.35 11.96 7.00
C GLY A 67 -12.13 12.78 5.72
N SER A 68 -12.80 13.93 5.62
CA SER A 68 -12.69 14.80 4.44
C SER A 68 -11.42 15.65 4.44
N LYS A 69 -11.03 16.16 5.59
CA LYS A 69 -9.85 17.02 5.79
C LYS A 69 -9.12 16.66 7.09
N GLY A 70 -7.83 17.03 7.19
CA GLY A 70 -7.05 16.90 8.43
C GLY A 70 -6.57 15.48 8.77
N LYS A 71 -6.87 14.47 7.95
CA LYS A 71 -6.47 13.08 8.20
C LYS A 71 -4.98 12.94 8.52
N GLY A 72 -4.12 13.43 7.63
CA GLY A 72 -2.67 13.36 7.81
C GLY A 72 -2.18 14.08 9.05
N SER A 73 -2.77 15.25 9.39
CA SER A 73 -2.45 15.97 10.63
C SER A 73 -2.82 15.16 11.87
N VAL A 74 -4.02 14.57 11.88
CA VAL A 74 -4.49 13.71 12.98
C VAL A 74 -3.64 12.45 13.09
N ALA A 75 -3.33 11.78 11.97
CA ALA A 75 -2.47 10.60 11.96
C ALA A 75 -1.07 10.91 12.51
N ASN A 76 -0.47 12.05 12.13
CA ASN A 76 0.82 12.49 12.65
C ASN A 76 0.74 12.81 14.16
N MET A 77 -0.32 13.48 14.64
CA MET A 77 -0.51 13.77 16.07
C MET A 77 -0.62 12.48 16.89
N ILE A 78 -1.44 11.51 16.44
CA ILE A 78 -1.59 10.23 17.11
C ILE A 78 -0.23 9.51 17.16
N SER A 79 0.47 9.43 16.03
CA SER A 79 1.78 8.81 15.96
C SER A 79 2.77 9.44 16.96
N ARG A 80 2.87 10.76 17.00
CA ARG A 80 3.80 11.48 17.90
C ARG A 80 3.46 11.31 19.38
N ILE A 81 2.18 11.28 19.73
CA ILE A 81 1.76 11.02 21.12
C ILE A 81 2.15 9.61 21.53
N LEU A 82 1.90 8.61 20.69
CA LEU A 82 2.21 7.21 20.99
C LEU A 82 3.72 6.95 21.03
N GLN A 83 4.51 7.65 20.22
CA GLN A 83 5.98 7.52 20.19
C GLN A 83 6.67 7.88 21.53
N THR A 84 5.97 8.49 22.45
CA THR A 84 6.53 8.74 23.80
C THR A 84 6.86 7.46 24.56
N ASN A 85 6.18 6.34 24.23
CA ASN A 85 6.35 5.07 24.94
C ASN A 85 6.39 3.84 24.04
N LEU A 86 6.07 3.97 22.75
CA LEU A 86 5.91 2.88 21.80
C LEU A 86 6.75 3.11 20.55
N SER A 87 7.13 2.04 19.88
CA SER A 87 7.58 2.10 18.49
C SER A 87 6.35 2.18 17.58
N VAL A 88 6.27 3.23 16.76
CA VAL A 88 5.06 3.51 15.98
C VAL A 88 5.35 3.55 14.49
N GLY A 89 4.65 2.67 13.76
CA GLY A 89 4.56 2.73 12.31
C GLY A 89 3.52 3.76 11.87
N LEU A 90 3.85 4.59 10.89
CA LEU A 90 2.97 5.62 10.33
C LEU A 90 2.94 5.57 8.81
N MET A 91 1.76 5.36 8.25
CA MET A 91 1.51 5.51 6.81
C MET A 91 0.60 6.72 6.57
N THR A 92 1.07 7.66 5.75
CA THR A 92 0.32 8.88 5.37
C THR A 92 0.32 9.11 3.86
N SER A 93 -0.61 9.95 3.37
CA SER A 93 -0.68 10.37 1.97
C SER A 93 -1.35 11.75 1.82
N PRO A 94 -0.94 12.55 0.83
CA PRO A 94 0.19 12.34 -0.08
C PRO A 94 1.55 12.63 0.59
N HIS A 95 2.65 12.40 -0.12
CA HIS A 95 3.97 12.94 0.21
C HIS A 95 4.13 14.38 -0.32
N ILE A 96 5.15 15.07 0.14
CA ILE A 96 5.46 16.46 -0.28
C ILE A 96 6.58 16.47 -1.31
N THR A 97 7.71 15.84 -1.03
CA THR A 97 8.90 15.85 -1.89
C THR A 97 9.41 14.46 -2.23
N ASP A 98 9.30 13.49 -1.32
CA ASP A 98 9.83 12.14 -1.48
C ASP A 98 8.72 11.11 -1.19
N PHE A 99 8.53 10.17 -2.12
CA PHE A 99 7.51 9.13 -2.00
C PHE A 99 7.62 8.34 -0.69
N ARG A 100 8.83 8.14 -0.19
CA ARG A 100 9.13 7.40 1.03
C ARG A 100 8.63 8.08 2.31
N GLU A 101 8.32 9.39 2.27
CA GLU A 101 7.70 10.12 3.38
C GLU A 101 6.40 9.47 3.86
N ARG A 102 5.76 8.68 3.01
CA ARG A 102 4.53 7.95 3.31
C ARG A 102 4.73 6.82 4.32
N PHE A 103 5.97 6.36 4.53
CA PHE A 103 6.29 5.18 5.34
C PHE A 103 7.33 5.52 6.38
N ARG A 104 6.93 5.64 7.62
CA ARG A 104 7.81 6.03 8.73
C ARG A 104 7.67 5.07 9.90
N VAL A 105 8.76 4.87 10.61
CA VAL A 105 8.77 4.27 11.95
C VAL A 105 9.49 5.24 12.87
N ASN A 106 8.83 5.68 13.94
CA ASN A 106 9.34 6.67 14.88
C ASN A 106 9.86 7.95 14.16
N ASP A 107 9.03 8.52 13.30
CA ASP A 107 9.32 9.67 12.42
C ASP A 107 10.46 9.44 11.41
N THR A 108 11.16 8.31 11.44
CA THR A 108 12.21 7.98 10.49
C THR A 108 11.60 7.38 9.22
N MET A 109 11.84 8.03 8.11
CA MET A 109 11.40 7.59 6.78
C MET A 109 12.11 6.29 6.39
N ILE A 110 11.41 5.40 5.71
CA ILE A 110 11.99 4.17 5.15
C ILE A 110 13.20 4.49 4.26
N SER A 111 14.28 3.70 4.39
CA SER A 111 15.44 3.84 3.51
C SER A 111 15.11 3.41 2.07
N GLU A 112 15.82 3.97 1.08
CA GLU A 112 15.64 3.54 -0.32
C GLU A 112 15.94 2.06 -0.50
N ALA A 113 16.97 1.55 0.17
CA ALA A 113 17.33 0.14 0.14
C ALA A 113 16.21 -0.76 0.70
N ASP A 114 15.61 -0.41 1.85
CA ASP A 114 14.49 -1.15 2.41
C ASP A 114 13.25 -1.03 1.52
N PHE A 115 12.98 0.16 0.98
CA PHE A 115 11.84 0.37 0.08
C PHE A 115 11.92 -0.52 -1.16
N CYS A 116 13.05 -0.52 -1.88
CA CYS A 116 13.27 -1.35 -3.07
C CYS A 116 13.24 -2.85 -2.73
N ARG A 117 13.85 -3.25 -1.62
CA ARG A 117 13.88 -4.64 -1.16
C ARG A 117 12.46 -5.14 -0.83
N LEU A 118 11.69 -4.39 -0.07
CA LEU A 118 10.34 -4.76 0.32
C LEU A 118 9.37 -4.75 -0.86
N MET A 119 9.50 -3.78 -1.76
CA MET A 119 8.74 -3.79 -3.01
C MET A 119 9.04 -5.03 -3.86
N THR A 120 10.30 -5.46 -3.93
CA THR A 120 10.69 -6.72 -4.60
C THR A 120 10.03 -7.92 -3.91
N GLN A 121 9.96 -7.91 -2.58
CA GLN A 121 9.38 -8.99 -1.78
C GLN A 121 7.87 -9.15 -1.99
N ILE A 122 7.11 -8.06 -1.99
CA ILE A 122 5.63 -8.10 -2.12
C ILE A 122 5.18 -8.23 -3.58
N ARG A 123 6.04 -7.91 -4.53
CA ARG A 123 5.73 -7.88 -5.97
C ARG A 123 5.08 -9.17 -6.50
N PRO A 124 5.53 -10.40 -6.17
CA PRO A 124 4.94 -11.62 -6.70
C PRO A 124 3.45 -11.77 -6.39
N GLU A 125 3.04 -11.51 -5.15
CA GLU A 125 1.64 -11.59 -4.73
C GLU A 125 0.77 -10.55 -5.44
N ILE A 126 1.31 -9.35 -5.65
CA ILE A 126 0.63 -8.28 -6.41
C ILE A 126 0.45 -8.66 -7.87
N LEU A 127 1.47 -9.24 -8.49
CA LEU A 127 1.41 -9.68 -9.89
C LEU A 127 0.47 -10.86 -10.08
N ASP A 128 0.41 -11.79 -9.14
CA ASP A 128 -0.52 -12.91 -9.15
C ASP A 128 -1.97 -12.40 -9.18
N ILE A 129 -2.33 -11.50 -8.28
CA ILE A 129 -3.66 -10.86 -8.29
C ILE A 129 -3.90 -10.12 -9.61
N ALA A 130 -2.89 -9.42 -10.13
CA ALA A 130 -3.04 -8.59 -11.33
C ALA A 130 -3.19 -9.40 -12.61
N SER A 131 -2.70 -10.66 -12.64
CA SER A 131 -2.70 -11.53 -13.83
C SER A 131 -4.10 -11.90 -14.30
N ASP A 132 -5.04 -12.03 -13.37
CA ASP A 132 -6.41 -12.46 -13.62
C ASP A 132 -7.39 -11.30 -13.83
N LEU A 133 -6.90 -10.05 -13.76
CA LEU A 133 -7.77 -8.87 -13.85
C LEU A 133 -8.02 -8.44 -15.30
N PRO A 134 -9.26 -8.04 -15.63
CA PRO A 134 -9.55 -7.34 -16.87
C PRO A 134 -8.67 -6.09 -17.04
N GLU A 135 -8.36 -5.72 -18.29
CA GLU A 135 -7.50 -4.57 -18.58
C GLU A 135 -7.99 -3.25 -17.99
N SER A 136 -9.30 -3.08 -17.84
CA SER A 136 -9.93 -1.89 -17.25
C SER A 136 -9.94 -1.88 -15.73
N VAL A 137 -9.52 -2.97 -15.07
CA VAL A 137 -9.50 -3.12 -13.61
C VAL A 137 -8.07 -3.06 -13.10
N CYS A 138 -7.85 -2.36 -12.01
CA CYS A 138 -6.51 -2.23 -11.41
C CYS A 138 -6.51 -2.58 -9.93
N ILE A 139 -5.35 -3.05 -9.47
CA ILE A 139 -5.02 -2.99 -8.04
C ILE A 139 -4.74 -1.52 -7.71
N SER A 140 -5.39 -1.03 -6.67
CA SER A 140 -5.22 0.35 -6.23
C SER A 140 -3.77 0.61 -5.78
N PRO A 141 -3.15 1.73 -6.19
CA PRO A 141 -1.85 2.13 -5.65
C PRO A 141 -1.85 2.24 -4.12
N MET A 142 -2.98 2.58 -3.51
CA MET A 142 -3.11 2.64 -2.06
C MET A 142 -3.06 1.24 -1.43
N GLY A 143 -3.64 0.23 -2.08
CA GLY A 143 -3.56 -1.16 -1.62
C GLY A 143 -2.14 -1.71 -1.62
N ILE A 144 -1.37 -1.44 -2.69
CA ILE A 144 0.06 -1.82 -2.78
C ILE A 144 0.88 -1.11 -1.68
N GLN A 145 0.63 0.17 -1.46
CA GLN A 145 1.29 0.94 -0.40
C GLN A 145 0.93 0.43 1.00
N ALA A 146 -0.33 0.07 1.22
CA ALA A 146 -0.77 -0.51 2.49
C ALA A 146 -0.07 -1.84 2.78
N ASP A 147 0.11 -2.67 1.76
CA ASP A 147 0.81 -3.94 1.85
C ASP A 147 2.31 -3.75 2.16
N LEU A 148 2.96 -2.80 1.49
CA LEU A 148 4.33 -2.40 1.79
C LEU A 148 4.46 -1.91 3.24
N ALA A 149 3.56 -1.03 3.68
CA ALA A 149 3.57 -0.48 5.03
C ALA A 149 3.43 -1.57 6.10
N LEU A 150 2.49 -2.50 5.93
CA LEU A 150 2.31 -3.64 6.82
C LEU A 150 3.56 -4.50 6.93
N THR A 151 4.18 -4.79 5.78
CA THR A 151 5.41 -5.58 5.72
C THR A 151 6.56 -4.85 6.42
N TYR A 152 6.71 -3.56 6.16
CA TYR A 152 7.75 -2.71 6.76
C TYR A 152 7.59 -2.59 8.28
N PHE A 153 6.40 -2.29 8.76
CA PHE A 153 6.13 -2.11 10.19
C PHE A 153 6.29 -3.41 10.98
N THR A 154 5.89 -4.54 10.39
CA THR A 154 6.12 -5.87 10.98
C THR A 154 7.61 -6.17 11.09
N GLU A 155 8.39 -5.90 10.06
CA GLU A 155 9.85 -6.10 10.07
C GLU A 155 10.57 -5.20 11.08
N LYS A 156 10.08 -3.96 11.24
CA LYS A 156 10.61 -3.01 12.23
C LYS A 156 10.09 -3.24 13.66
N HIS A 157 9.25 -4.27 13.85
CA HIS A 157 8.66 -4.61 15.16
C HIS A 157 7.95 -3.41 15.82
N SER A 158 7.16 -2.67 15.05
CA SER A 158 6.39 -1.57 15.62
C SER A 158 5.33 -2.08 16.60
N ASP A 159 5.18 -1.42 17.74
CA ASP A 159 4.22 -1.78 18.78
C ASP A 159 2.80 -1.34 18.42
N PHE A 160 2.68 -0.22 17.69
CA PHE A 160 1.42 0.35 17.26
C PHE A 160 1.53 0.92 15.84
N ASN A 161 0.43 0.92 15.09
CA ASN A 161 0.45 1.38 13.70
C ASN A 161 -0.68 2.36 13.43
N VAL A 162 -0.37 3.42 12.67
CA VAL A 162 -1.30 4.47 12.27
C VAL A 162 -1.37 4.50 10.76
N PHE A 163 -2.57 4.35 10.20
CA PHE A 163 -2.80 4.36 8.77
C PHE A 163 -3.77 5.47 8.38
N GLU A 164 -3.37 6.32 7.45
CA GLU A 164 -4.26 7.30 6.83
C GLU A 164 -4.97 6.71 5.62
N CYS A 165 -6.31 6.79 5.58
CA CYS A 165 -7.08 6.49 4.36
C CYS A 165 -6.85 7.55 3.30
N GLY A 166 -6.70 7.14 2.06
CA GLY A 166 -6.52 8.08 0.94
C GLY A 166 -7.80 8.82 0.58
N LYS A 167 -8.93 8.12 0.40
CA LYS A 167 -10.18 8.71 -0.04
C LYS A 167 -11.41 8.03 0.58
N GLY A 168 -11.84 8.54 1.71
CA GLY A 168 -12.94 7.96 2.49
C GLY A 168 -12.53 6.63 3.13
N ALA A 169 -13.49 5.89 3.68
CA ALA A 169 -13.22 4.58 4.29
C ALA A 169 -13.77 3.44 3.42
N LYS A 170 -15.04 3.53 3.00
CA LYS A 170 -15.77 2.43 2.38
C LYS A 170 -15.10 1.80 1.16
N TYR A 171 -14.43 2.62 0.34
CA TYR A 171 -13.79 2.21 -0.92
C TYR A 171 -12.27 2.39 -0.88
N ASP A 172 -11.69 2.40 0.31
CA ASP A 172 -10.25 2.55 0.51
C ASP A 172 -9.64 1.22 0.96
N ASP A 173 -8.57 0.82 0.31
CA ASP A 173 -7.88 -0.43 0.62
C ASP A 173 -7.37 -0.47 2.06
N VAL A 174 -6.96 0.68 2.62
CA VAL A 174 -6.51 0.82 4.01
C VAL A 174 -7.56 0.31 5.01
N ASN A 175 -8.85 0.46 4.70
CA ASN A 175 -9.93 -0.05 5.55
C ASN A 175 -10.03 -1.60 5.57
N ASN A 176 -9.30 -2.30 4.70
CA ASN A 176 -9.18 -3.75 4.74
C ASN A 176 -8.16 -4.24 5.78
N ILE A 177 -7.28 -3.38 6.26
CA ILE A 177 -6.35 -3.69 7.35
C ILE A 177 -7.17 -3.98 8.61
N ARG A 178 -6.81 -5.05 9.34
CA ARG A 178 -7.41 -5.30 10.66
C ARG A 178 -6.98 -4.18 11.59
N HIS A 179 -7.93 -3.48 12.17
CA HIS A 179 -7.67 -2.35 13.05
C HIS A 179 -8.55 -2.40 14.30
N ASP A 180 -8.01 -1.89 15.41
CA ASP A 180 -8.70 -1.84 16.70
C ASP A 180 -9.47 -0.56 16.86
N TYR A 181 -9.01 0.52 16.19
CA TYR A 181 -9.58 1.85 16.30
C TYR A 181 -9.78 2.48 14.93
N ALA A 182 -10.82 3.31 14.84
CA ALA A 182 -11.08 4.17 13.69
C ALA A 182 -11.33 5.60 14.17
N VAL A 183 -10.71 6.58 13.50
CA VAL A 183 -10.86 8.02 13.77
C VAL A 183 -11.41 8.69 12.52
N ILE A 184 -12.45 9.54 12.69
CA ILE A 184 -13.13 10.26 11.62
C ILE A 184 -13.06 11.75 11.89
#